data_12ac1c501d31b3e94de9945f9f3f3ba4
#
_entry.id   12ac1c501d31b3e94de9945f9f3f3ba4
#
_cell.length_a   1.000
_cell.length_b   1.000
_cell.length_c   1.000
_cell.angle_alpha   90.00
_cell.angle_beta   90.00
_cell.angle_gamma   90.00
#
_symmetry.space_group_name_H-M   'P 1'
#
loop_
_entity.id
_entity.type
_entity.pdbx_description
1 polymer ?
#
loop_
_entity_poly.entity_id
_entity_poly.type
_entity_poly.pdbx_seq_one_letter_code
_entity_poly.pdbx_strand_id
1 'polypeptide(L)'
;MMRPYPVIDPKATGENILRRRIEKGYTVLDIQHYLNLACPQSVYHWQAGRTLPNIDNFYSLSVLFDTTVNDLVAEKSREDHFLFSPP
;
A
#
# COMPACT_ATOMS: atom_id res chain seq x y z
N MET A 1 12.09 -5.39 -26.67
CA MET A 1 11.13 -6.28 -25.99
C MET A 1 10.56 -5.58 -24.74
N MET A 2 9.28 -5.65 -24.57
CA MET A 2 8.62 -5.02 -23.43
C MET A 2 8.76 -5.87 -22.17
N ARG A 3 8.85 -5.19 -21.02
CA ARG A 3 8.84 -5.89 -19.73
C ARG A 3 7.46 -6.49 -19.47
N PRO A 4 7.37 -7.57 -18.68
CA PRO A 4 6.08 -8.03 -18.21
C PRO A 4 5.35 -6.92 -17.48
N TYR A 5 4.04 -6.92 -17.61
CA TYR A 5 3.20 -5.94 -16.95
C TYR A 5 3.17 -6.19 -15.45
N PRO A 6 3.62 -5.24 -14.61
CA PRO A 6 3.57 -5.45 -13.18
C PRO A 6 2.15 -5.33 -12.65
N VAL A 7 1.81 -6.16 -11.67
CA VAL A 7 0.50 -6.12 -11.02
C VAL A 7 0.72 -5.87 -9.54
N ILE A 8 0.07 -4.83 -9.03
CA ILE A 8 0.14 -4.49 -7.61
C ILE A 8 -0.70 -5.49 -6.82
N ASP A 9 -0.15 -5.91 -5.68
CA ASP A 9 -0.85 -6.75 -4.72
C ASP A 9 -1.44 -5.84 -3.63
N PRO A 10 -2.77 -5.60 -3.63
CA PRO A 10 -3.37 -4.69 -2.67
C PRO A 10 -3.24 -5.18 -1.23
N LYS A 11 -3.33 -6.48 -1.01
CA LYS A 11 -3.24 -7.05 0.34
C LYS A 11 -1.84 -6.87 0.92
N ALA A 12 -0.82 -7.24 0.15
CA ALA A 12 0.56 -7.08 0.59
C ALA A 12 0.94 -5.61 0.77
N THR A 13 0.45 -4.74 -0.10
CA THR A 13 0.64 -3.30 0.02
C THR A 13 -0.02 -2.79 1.31
N GLY A 14 -1.24 -3.24 1.61
CA GLY A 14 -1.94 -2.87 2.84
C GLY A 14 -1.19 -3.33 4.08
N GLU A 15 -0.61 -4.52 4.04
CA GLU A 15 0.22 -5.03 5.14
C GLU A 15 1.47 -4.17 5.34
N ASN A 16 2.07 -3.67 4.27
CA ASN A 16 3.19 -2.75 4.36
C ASN A 16 2.79 -1.44 5.04
N ILE A 17 1.64 -0.90 4.68
CA ILE A 17 1.13 0.32 5.31
C ILE A 17 0.90 0.09 6.80
N LEU A 18 0.25 -1.00 7.16
CA LEU A 18 -0.01 -1.37 8.55
C LEU A 18 1.30 -1.50 9.33
N ARG A 19 2.26 -2.24 8.79
CA ARG A 19 3.55 -2.46 9.44
C ARG A 19 4.30 -1.16 9.67
N ARG A 20 4.37 -0.31 8.65
CA ARG A 20 5.07 0.98 8.77
C ARG A 20 4.40 1.88 9.80
N ARG A 21 3.05 1.89 9.81
CA ARG A 21 2.31 2.67 10.81
C ARG A 21 2.68 2.23 12.23
N ILE A 22 2.66 0.92 12.47
CA ILE A 22 2.96 0.37 13.80
C ILE A 22 4.41 0.65 14.18
N GLU A 23 5.36 0.44 13.27
CA GLU A 23 6.78 0.70 13.52
C GLU A 23 7.03 2.16 13.91
N LYS A 24 6.32 3.09 13.32
CA LYS A 24 6.47 4.52 13.62
C LYS A 24 5.64 4.97 14.83
N GLY A 25 4.79 4.11 15.36
CA GLY A 25 3.97 4.44 16.52
C GLY A 25 2.77 5.31 16.21
N TYR A 26 2.34 5.39 14.96
CA TYR A 26 1.16 6.16 14.59
C TYR A 26 -0.11 5.35 14.75
N THR A 27 -1.17 6.01 15.23
CA THR A 27 -2.51 5.42 15.23
C THR A 27 -3.19 5.66 13.88
N VAL A 28 -4.30 4.95 13.64
CA VAL A 28 -5.12 5.20 12.46
C VAL A 28 -5.64 6.65 12.45
N LEU A 29 -6.00 7.18 13.62
CA LEU A 29 -6.45 8.57 13.73
C LEU A 29 -5.34 9.55 13.38
N ASP A 30 -4.10 9.26 13.75
CA ASP A 30 -2.96 10.09 13.36
C ASP A 30 -2.87 10.19 11.84
N ILE A 31 -3.01 9.06 11.15
CA ILE A 31 -2.98 9.04 9.67
C ILE A 31 -4.17 9.78 9.10
N GLN A 32 -5.37 9.55 9.65
CA GLN A 32 -6.56 10.28 9.22
C GLN A 32 -6.34 11.79 9.27
N HIS A 33 -5.82 12.28 10.38
CA HIS A 33 -5.57 13.70 10.55
C HIS A 33 -4.47 14.23 9.63
N TYR A 34 -3.38 13.47 9.51
CA TYR A 34 -2.27 13.87 8.66
C TYR A 34 -2.69 14.02 7.20
N LEU A 35 -3.50 13.07 6.71
CA LEU A 35 -3.97 13.07 5.33
C LEU A 35 -5.25 13.90 5.13
N ASN A 36 -5.79 14.48 6.21
CA ASN A 36 -7.04 15.23 6.17
C ASN A 36 -8.20 14.42 5.58
N LEU A 37 -8.31 13.16 6.01
CA LEU A 37 -9.40 12.29 5.58
C LEU A 37 -10.66 12.56 6.38
N ALA A 38 -11.82 12.43 5.74
CA ALA A 38 -13.11 12.64 6.39
C ALA A 38 -13.40 11.62 7.50
N CYS A 39 -12.88 10.38 7.35
CA CYS A 39 -13.12 9.32 8.32
C CYS A 39 -11.96 8.33 8.28
N PRO A 40 -11.81 7.49 9.33
CA PRO A 40 -10.71 6.51 9.39
C PRO A 40 -10.92 5.28 8.51
N GLN A 41 -12.11 5.06 7.95
CA GLN A 41 -12.42 3.85 7.18
C GLN A 41 -11.48 3.64 6.00
N SER A 42 -11.06 4.70 5.34
CA SER A 42 -10.12 4.58 4.21
C SER A 42 -8.83 3.88 4.64
N VAL A 43 -8.30 4.26 5.80
CA VAL A 43 -7.05 3.66 6.30
C VAL A 43 -7.25 2.18 6.58
N TYR A 44 -8.35 1.81 7.21
CA TYR A 44 -8.67 0.40 7.47
C TYR A 44 -8.83 -0.38 6.17
N HIS A 45 -9.49 0.20 5.14
CA HIS A 45 -9.63 -0.45 3.84
C HIS A 45 -8.28 -0.67 3.17
N TRP A 46 -7.37 0.29 3.26
CA TRP A 46 -6.02 0.13 2.72
C TRP A 46 -5.28 -1.02 3.42
N GLN A 47 -5.31 -1.03 4.75
CA GLN A 47 -4.64 -2.08 5.54
C GLN A 47 -5.20 -3.47 5.26
N ALA A 48 -6.49 -3.56 4.96
CA ALA A 48 -7.14 -4.83 4.64
C ALA A 48 -6.97 -5.25 3.18
N GLY A 49 -6.42 -4.39 2.34
CA GLY A 49 -6.24 -4.67 0.93
C GLY A 49 -7.52 -4.56 0.11
N ARG A 50 -8.53 -3.89 0.63
CA ARG A 50 -9.79 -3.69 -0.10
C ARG A 50 -9.69 -2.61 -1.16
N THR A 51 -8.95 -1.56 -0.84
CA THR A 51 -8.70 -0.45 -1.76
C THR A 51 -7.25 -0.01 -1.58
N LEU A 52 -6.76 0.73 -2.55
CA LEU A 52 -5.42 1.33 -2.48
C LEU A 52 -5.57 2.84 -2.28
N PRO A 53 -4.63 3.48 -1.57
CA PRO A 53 -4.58 4.94 -1.55
C PRO A 53 -4.41 5.47 -2.96
N ASN A 54 -4.92 6.67 -3.23
CA ASN A 54 -4.55 7.37 -4.46
C ASN A 54 -3.08 7.81 -4.39
N ILE A 55 -2.55 8.28 -5.49
CA ILE A 55 -1.11 8.60 -5.55
C ILE A 55 -0.71 9.70 -4.55
N ASP A 56 -1.56 10.69 -4.36
CA ASP A 56 -1.28 11.76 -3.39
C ASP A 56 -1.15 11.20 -1.98
N ASN A 57 -2.07 10.31 -1.61
CA ASN A 57 -2.04 9.68 -0.29
C ASN A 57 -0.86 8.73 -0.13
N PHE A 58 -0.52 7.97 -1.18
CA PHE A 58 0.68 7.13 -1.16
C PHE A 58 1.94 7.96 -0.92
N TYR A 59 2.08 9.05 -1.65
CA TYR A 59 3.24 9.91 -1.50
C TYR A 59 3.31 10.48 -0.09
N SER A 60 2.19 10.98 0.42
CA SER A 60 2.12 11.56 1.77
C SER A 60 2.44 10.52 2.84
N LEU A 61 1.94 9.28 2.68
CA LEU A 61 2.30 8.19 3.59
C LEU A 61 3.79 7.87 3.54
N SER A 62 4.39 7.91 2.36
CA SER A 62 5.83 7.65 2.24
C SER A 62 6.64 8.71 2.99
N VAL A 63 6.22 9.96 2.94
CA VAL A 63 6.86 11.05 3.68
C VAL A 63 6.66 10.83 5.19
N LEU A 64 5.44 10.55 5.62
CA LEU A 64 5.13 10.34 7.04
C LEU A 64 5.91 9.17 7.62
N PHE A 65 6.03 8.08 6.87
CA PHE A 65 6.72 6.86 7.31
C PHE A 65 8.22 6.90 7.05
N ASP A 66 8.72 7.98 6.46
CA ASP A 66 10.15 8.12 6.12
C ASP A 66 10.63 6.96 5.23
N THR A 67 9.87 6.70 4.19
CA THR A 67 10.16 5.65 3.21
C THR A 67 9.81 6.15 1.80
N THR A 68 9.77 5.27 0.83
CA THR A 68 9.40 5.63 -0.55
C THR A 68 8.10 4.96 -0.94
N VAL A 69 7.45 5.49 -1.97
CA VAL A 69 6.26 4.85 -2.53
C VAL A 69 6.59 3.44 -3.00
N ASN A 70 7.75 3.26 -3.63
CA ASN A 70 8.17 1.93 -4.08
C ASN A 70 8.30 0.93 -2.94
N ASP A 71 8.72 1.37 -1.76
CA ASP A 71 8.84 0.49 -0.60
C ASP A 71 7.49 0.16 0.02
N LEU A 72 6.49 1.02 -0.17
CA LEU A 72 5.14 0.75 0.32
C LEU A 72 4.37 -0.18 -0.62
N VAL A 73 4.52 0.00 -1.91
CA VAL A 73 3.81 -0.79 -2.91
C VAL A 73 4.45 -2.16 -3.05
N ALA A 74 3.63 -3.20 -3.04
CA ALA A 74 4.07 -4.57 -3.30
C ALA A 74 3.48 -5.06 -4.60
N GLU A 75 4.30 -5.78 -5.37
CA GLU A 75 3.85 -6.45 -6.59
C GLU A 75 3.45 -7.87 -6.28
N LYS A 76 2.54 -8.42 -7.06
CA LYS A 76 2.26 -9.84 -7.03
C LYS A 76 3.51 -10.60 -7.45
N SER A 77 3.73 -11.75 -6.80
CA SER A 77 4.87 -12.58 -7.08
C SER A 77 4.91 -13.01 -8.55
N ARG A 78 6.10 -13.01 -9.16
CA ARG A 78 6.30 -13.53 -10.51
C ARG A 78 5.93 -15.01 -10.60
N GLU A 79 6.15 -15.73 -9.54
CA GLU A 79 5.78 -17.15 -9.49
C GLU A 79 4.29 -17.32 -9.62
N ASP A 80 3.50 -16.48 -8.93
CA ASP A 80 2.04 -16.51 -9.03
C ASP A 80 1.59 -16.23 -10.46
N HIS A 81 2.19 -15.22 -11.09
CA HIS A 81 1.91 -14.92 -12.48
C HIS A 81 2.27 -16.07 -13.40
N PHE A 82 3.43 -16.63 -13.19
CA PHE A 82 3.92 -17.72 -14.01
C PHE A 82 3.05 -18.96 -13.89
N LEU A 83 2.63 -19.30 -12.67
CA LEU A 83 1.81 -20.47 -12.41
C LEU A 83 0.42 -20.37 -13.04
N PHE A 84 -0.12 -19.17 -13.16
CA PHE A 84 -1.45 -18.95 -13.71
C PHE A 84 -1.41 -18.58 -15.19
N SER A 85 -0.25 -18.44 -15.77
CA SER A 85 -0.13 -18.19 -17.21
C SER A 85 -0.36 -19.49 -17.98
N PRO A 86 -1.10 -19.45 -19.08
CA PRO A 86 -1.23 -20.66 -19.93
C PRO A 86 0.15 -21.03 -20.49
N PRO A 87 0.41 -22.31 -20.61
CA PRO A 87 1.67 -22.75 -21.19
C PRO A 87 1.84 -22.35 -22.64
#